data_aad3dda128fdd21ab354981a5321b16e
#
_entry.id   aad3dda128fdd21ab354981a5321b16e
#
_cell.length_a   1.000
_cell.length_b   1.000
_cell.length_c   1.000
_cell.angle_alpha   90.00
_cell.angle_beta   90.00
_cell.angle_gamma   90.00
#
_symmetry.space_group_name_H-M   'P 1'
#
loop_
_entity.id
_entity.type
_entity.pdbx_description
1 polymer ?
#
loop_
_entity_poly.entity_id
_entity_poly.type
_entity_poly.pdbx_seq_one_letter_code
_entity_poly.pdbx_strand_id
1 'polypeptide(L)'
;MAERPPPRRLDAELRYTPATASKRLLIIHNPVAGRRRQDYLNAVIAALRRQGCELLIRQTSAPGEGERLLRDHPDRFDCIVAAGGDGTLNEVLNGTRGRACRLGLIPLGTSNVLCRELALPTQPDRLAQVLAGDSEVVLHPALANGRRFLLMCGIGFDAWVVNGVDLDLKRRLGKGAYLLTMARMVGRYGRQRYRVRSNDQQWQVGSLIISHARHYAGPFVLDPEASLFAPHLNLVMLERHTRLGLLSYLLALPTGRSSRLPGVRRALGSHIHVEGAVGEPIQLDGDPHGCLPVTITLDPEPVRIAVDATHPRSHTDQHWMQAI
;
A
#
# COMPACT_ATOMS: atom_id res chain seq x y z
N MET A 1 26.69 -79.40 -4.73
CA MET A 1 26.13 -78.53 -3.68
C MET A 1 26.40 -77.09 -4.06
N ALA A 2 25.40 -76.39 -4.55
CA ALA A 2 25.52 -74.99 -4.94
C ALA A 2 24.86 -74.18 -3.85
N GLU A 3 25.65 -73.29 -3.22
CA GLU A 3 25.18 -72.37 -2.19
C GLU A 3 24.26 -71.30 -2.81
N ARG A 4 23.12 -71.10 -2.17
CA ARG A 4 22.19 -69.98 -2.48
C ARG A 4 22.75 -68.69 -1.92
N PRO A 5 22.72 -67.53 -2.68
CA PRO A 5 23.06 -66.25 -2.12
C PRO A 5 22.01 -65.74 -1.13
N PRO A 6 22.42 -64.96 -0.11
CA PRO A 6 21.50 -64.44 0.91
C PRO A 6 20.54 -63.40 0.34
N PRO A 7 19.35 -63.19 0.95
CA PRO A 7 18.38 -62.22 0.50
C PRO A 7 18.88 -60.77 0.69
N ARG A 8 18.76 -59.96 -0.36
CA ARG A 8 19.00 -58.51 -0.28
C ARG A 8 17.97 -57.88 0.67
N ARG A 9 18.48 -57.31 1.75
CA ARG A 9 17.69 -56.37 2.59
C ARG A 9 17.40 -55.13 1.77
N LEU A 10 16.15 -54.88 1.48
CA LEU A 10 15.61 -53.58 1.04
C LEU A 10 15.39 -52.73 2.30
N ASP A 11 16.42 -52.08 2.77
CA ASP A 11 16.30 -50.96 3.71
C ASP A 11 15.93 -49.74 2.89
N ALA A 12 14.64 -49.65 2.53
CA ALA A 12 14.05 -48.39 2.10
C ALA A 12 13.86 -47.52 3.36
N GLU A 13 14.89 -46.79 3.74
CA GLU A 13 14.72 -45.64 4.63
C GLU A 13 13.76 -44.68 3.95
N LEU A 14 12.48 -44.77 4.28
CA LEU A 14 11.51 -43.72 4.11
C LEU A 14 12.04 -42.54 4.96
N ARG A 15 12.80 -41.62 4.34
CA ARG A 15 13.13 -40.35 4.93
C ARG A 15 11.82 -39.63 5.17
N TYR A 16 11.35 -39.67 6.40
CA TYR A 16 10.28 -38.85 6.90
C TYR A 16 10.75 -37.40 6.76
N THR A 17 10.32 -36.72 5.71
CA THR A 17 10.41 -35.28 5.63
C THR A 17 9.38 -34.75 6.63
N PRO A 18 9.78 -34.05 7.71
CA PRO A 18 8.80 -33.49 8.64
C PRO A 18 7.85 -32.63 7.82
N ALA A 19 6.56 -32.85 7.99
CA ALA A 19 5.55 -31.99 7.40
C ALA A 19 5.90 -30.56 7.80
N THR A 20 6.19 -29.70 6.80
CA THR A 20 6.43 -28.28 7.04
C THR A 20 5.27 -27.76 7.86
N ALA A 21 5.57 -27.15 9.00
CA ALA A 21 4.56 -26.66 9.94
C ALA A 21 3.54 -25.84 9.14
N SER A 22 2.26 -26.16 9.30
CA SER A 22 1.16 -25.48 8.62
C SER A 22 1.25 -23.97 8.91
N LYS A 23 1.34 -23.13 7.89
CA LYS A 23 1.37 -21.67 8.07
C LYS A 23 0.02 -21.15 8.51
N ARG A 24 0.03 -20.32 9.53
CA ARG A 24 -1.16 -19.66 10.09
C ARG A 24 -1.32 -18.27 9.50
N LEU A 25 -2.40 -18.05 8.77
CA LEU A 25 -2.71 -16.75 8.15
C LEU A 25 -3.97 -16.14 8.78
N LEU A 26 -3.89 -14.86 9.12
CA LEU A 26 -5.05 -14.06 9.49
C LEU A 26 -5.46 -13.18 8.32
N ILE A 27 -6.69 -13.33 7.84
CA ILE A 27 -7.23 -12.55 6.72
C ILE A 27 -8.21 -11.51 7.27
N ILE A 28 -7.86 -10.23 7.17
CA ILE A 28 -8.74 -9.10 7.47
C ILE A 28 -9.49 -8.74 6.19
N HIS A 29 -10.76 -9.06 6.14
CA HIS A 29 -11.61 -8.89 4.96
C HIS A 29 -12.55 -7.71 5.12
N ASN A 30 -12.47 -6.75 4.19
CA ASN A 30 -13.43 -5.68 4.07
C ASN A 30 -14.52 -6.06 3.04
N PRO A 31 -15.74 -6.43 3.46
CA PRO A 31 -16.79 -6.91 2.54
C PRO A 31 -17.36 -5.80 1.65
N VAL A 32 -17.15 -4.53 2.01
CA VAL A 32 -17.57 -3.39 1.17
C VAL A 32 -16.60 -3.17 0.03
N ALA A 33 -15.31 -3.43 0.24
CA ALA A 33 -14.30 -3.41 -0.81
C ALA A 33 -14.42 -4.70 -1.63
N GLY A 34 -14.92 -4.59 -2.85
CA GLY A 34 -14.88 -5.72 -3.77
C GLY A 34 -16.08 -6.66 -3.76
N ARG A 35 -17.29 -6.14 -3.51
CA ARG A 35 -18.54 -6.92 -3.69
C ARG A 35 -18.59 -7.72 -5.01
N ARG A 36 -17.94 -7.22 -6.06
CA ARG A 36 -17.84 -7.85 -7.38
C ARG A 36 -16.69 -8.86 -7.49
N ARG A 37 -15.89 -9.07 -6.43
CA ARG A 37 -14.71 -9.95 -6.42
C ARG A 37 -14.79 -11.04 -5.35
N GLN A 38 -15.99 -11.36 -4.88
CA GLN A 38 -16.19 -12.40 -3.88
C GLN A 38 -15.70 -13.76 -4.39
N ASP A 39 -15.97 -14.10 -5.66
CA ASP A 39 -15.50 -15.36 -6.26
C ASP A 39 -13.97 -15.42 -6.32
N TYR A 40 -13.32 -14.29 -6.59
CA TYR A 40 -11.87 -14.21 -6.56
C TYR A 40 -11.30 -14.45 -5.14
N LEU A 41 -11.89 -13.82 -4.13
CA LEU A 41 -11.51 -14.05 -2.74
C LEU A 41 -11.69 -15.53 -2.36
N ASN A 42 -12.83 -16.13 -2.70
CA ASN A 42 -13.12 -17.52 -2.43
C ASN A 42 -12.12 -18.45 -3.13
N ALA A 43 -11.72 -18.15 -4.36
CA ALA A 43 -10.72 -18.92 -5.10
C ALA A 43 -9.33 -18.85 -4.42
N VAL A 44 -8.90 -17.66 -3.95
CA VAL A 44 -7.63 -17.51 -3.21
C VAL A 44 -7.68 -18.29 -1.88
N ILE A 45 -8.77 -18.18 -1.12
CA ILE A 45 -8.97 -18.94 0.13
C ILE A 45 -8.90 -20.44 -0.12
N ALA A 46 -9.59 -20.93 -1.15
CA ALA A 46 -9.55 -22.34 -1.52
C ALA A 46 -8.13 -22.80 -1.91
N ALA A 47 -7.39 -21.97 -2.64
CA ALA A 47 -6.00 -22.24 -3.00
C ALA A 47 -5.08 -22.30 -1.78
N LEU A 48 -5.21 -21.37 -0.82
CA LEU A 48 -4.44 -21.37 0.43
C LEU A 48 -4.72 -22.63 1.26
N ARG A 49 -5.98 -23.06 1.35
CA ARG A 49 -6.35 -24.31 2.03
C ARG A 49 -5.74 -25.53 1.35
N ARG A 50 -5.72 -25.58 0.01
CA ARG A 50 -5.05 -26.68 -0.72
C ARG A 50 -3.55 -26.74 -0.45
N GLN A 51 -2.91 -25.60 -0.11
CA GLN A 51 -1.50 -25.55 0.29
C GLN A 51 -1.29 -25.88 1.78
N GLY A 52 -2.33 -26.31 2.51
CA GLY A 52 -2.24 -26.69 3.90
C GLY A 52 -2.19 -25.52 4.89
N CYS A 53 -2.54 -24.29 4.47
CA CYS A 53 -2.55 -23.16 5.37
C CYS A 53 -3.74 -23.20 6.34
N GLU A 54 -3.49 -22.89 7.61
CA GLU A 54 -4.53 -22.61 8.61
C GLU A 54 -4.99 -21.15 8.46
N LEU A 55 -6.28 -20.95 8.24
CA LEU A 55 -6.83 -19.62 7.96
C LEU A 55 -7.80 -19.17 9.05
N LEU A 56 -7.52 -18.01 9.64
CA LEU A 56 -8.49 -17.27 10.44
C LEU A 56 -8.95 -16.05 9.63
N ILE A 57 -10.27 -15.94 9.39
CA ILE A 57 -10.84 -14.84 8.61
C ILE A 57 -11.67 -13.96 9.54
N ARG A 58 -11.40 -12.65 9.53
CA ARG A 58 -12.16 -11.62 10.24
C ARG A 58 -12.68 -10.60 9.25
N GLN A 59 -13.97 -10.36 9.29
CA GLN A 59 -14.59 -9.31 8.47
C GLN A 59 -14.66 -8.01 9.27
N THR A 60 -14.46 -6.89 8.57
CA THR A 60 -14.67 -5.55 9.13
C THR A 60 -16.04 -5.03 8.75
N SER A 61 -16.68 -4.33 9.68
CA SER A 61 -18.01 -3.71 9.53
C SER A 61 -17.94 -2.19 9.40
N ALA A 62 -16.84 -1.58 9.86
CA ALA A 62 -16.64 -0.14 9.87
C ALA A 62 -15.16 0.23 9.60
N PRO A 63 -14.89 1.47 9.14
CA PRO A 63 -13.53 2.00 9.05
C PRO A 63 -12.80 1.96 10.40
N GLY A 64 -11.50 1.63 10.36
CA GLY A 64 -10.65 1.50 11.56
C GLY A 64 -10.81 0.20 12.34
N GLU A 65 -11.77 -0.65 11.97
CA GLU A 65 -12.00 -1.91 12.68
C GLU A 65 -10.89 -2.93 12.43
N GLY A 66 -10.32 -2.96 11.22
CA GLY A 66 -9.18 -3.82 10.89
C GLY A 66 -7.96 -3.55 11.79
N GLU A 67 -7.66 -2.28 12.02
CA GLU A 67 -6.59 -1.88 12.93
C GLU A 67 -6.87 -2.31 14.37
N ARG A 68 -8.11 -2.09 14.87
CA ARG A 68 -8.51 -2.46 16.23
C ARG A 68 -8.45 -3.98 16.43
N LEU A 69 -9.00 -4.77 15.51
CA LEU A 69 -8.97 -6.23 15.56
C LEU A 69 -7.53 -6.76 15.69
N LEU A 70 -6.58 -6.12 15.01
CA LEU A 70 -5.17 -6.54 15.05
C LEU A 70 -4.47 -6.09 16.33
N ARG A 71 -4.76 -4.89 16.84
CA ARG A 71 -4.17 -4.37 18.07
C ARG A 71 -4.50 -5.27 19.27
N ASP A 72 -5.73 -5.74 19.34
CA ASP A 72 -6.26 -6.50 20.47
C ASP A 72 -6.07 -8.03 20.29
N HIS A 73 -5.55 -8.49 19.13
CA HIS A 73 -5.41 -9.92 18.86
C HIS A 73 -4.14 -10.50 19.52
N PRO A 74 -4.27 -11.48 20.44
CA PRO A 74 -3.13 -12.02 21.18
C PRO A 74 -2.28 -13.00 20.35
N ASP A 75 -2.85 -13.63 19.33
CA ASP A 75 -2.21 -14.72 18.60
C ASP A 75 -1.13 -14.22 17.64
N ARG A 76 -0.16 -15.09 17.37
CA ARG A 76 0.84 -14.90 16.34
C ARG A 76 0.43 -15.58 15.05
N PHE A 77 0.64 -14.89 13.94
CA PHE A 77 0.41 -15.39 12.58
C PHE A 77 1.68 -15.22 11.76
N ASP A 78 1.92 -16.14 10.83
CA ASP A 78 3.05 -16.06 9.90
C ASP A 78 2.84 -14.95 8.88
N CYS A 79 1.56 -14.75 8.49
CA CYS A 79 1.20 -13.68 7.58
C CYS A 79 -0.17 -13.10 7.97
N ILE A 80 -0.27 -11.77 7.99
CA ILE A 80 -1.54 -11.04 8.15
C ILE A 80 -1.91 -10.44 6.80
N VAL A 81 -3.07 -10.83 6.28
CA VAL A 81 -3.48 -10.54 4.91
C VAL A 81 -4.58 -9.49 4.88
N ALA A 82 -4.34 -8.38 4.21
CA ALA A 82 -5.36 -7.39 3.89
C ALA A 82 -6.15 -7.83 2.65
N ALA A 83 -7.37 -8.30 2.84
CA ALA A 83 -8.31 -8.64 1.76
C ALA A 83 -9.27 -7.46 1.53
N GLY A 84 -8.84 -6.51 0.69
CA GLY A 84 -9.54 -5.26 0.47
C GLY A 84 -8.84 -4.35 -0.54
N GLY A 85 -9.02 -3.04 -0.38
CA GLY A 85 -8.28 -2.00 -1.11
C GLY A 85 -7.12 -1.43 -0.29
N ASP A 86 -6.54 -0.32 -0.80
CA ASP A 86 -5.41 0.37 -0.16
C ASP A 86 -5.77 0.85 1.26
N GLY A 87 -7.02 1.26 1.53
CA GLY A 87 -7.48 1.62 2.89
C GLY A 87 -7.48 0.44 3.86
N THR A 88 -7.93 -0.76 3.43
CA THR A 88 -7.84 -1.97 4.26
C THR A 88 -6.38 -2.34 4.57
N LEU A 89 -5.51 -2.17 3.58
CA LEU A 89 -4.08 -2.32 3.78
C LEU A 89 -3.54 -1.33 4.82
N ASN A 90 -3.94 -0.05 4.76
CA ASN A 90 -3.50 0.97 5.71
C ASN A 90 -3.94 0.64 7.15
N GLU A 91 -5.17 0.13 7.34
CA GLU A 91 -5.61 -0.36 8.65
C GLU A 91 -4.75 -1.54 9.15
N VAL A 92 -4.47 -2.52 8.29
CA VAL A 92 -3.61 -3.67 8.63
C VAL A 92 -2.19 -3.21 8.95
N LEU A 93 -1.62 -2.32 8.16
CA LEU A 93 -0.30 -1.73 8.36
C LEU A 93 -0.16 -1.07 9.75
N ASN A 94 -1.16 -0.29 10.15
CA ASN A 94 -1.14 0.39 11.44
C ASN A 94 -1.44 -0.56 12.61
N GLY A 95 -2.33 -1.53 12.41
CA GLY A 95 -2.68 -2.53 13.43
C GLY A 95 -1.58 -3.56 13.71
N THR A 96 -0.61 -3.70 12.80
CA THR A 96 0.52 -4.63 12.94
C THR A 96 1.80 -3.99 13.48
N ARG A 97 1.76 -2.72 13.85
CA ARG A 97 2.91 -2.03 14.43
C ARG A 97 3.44 -2.78 15.65
N GLY A 98 4.77 -2.98 15.72
CA GLY A 98 5.43 -3.75 16.78
C GLY A 98 5.26 -5.28 16.67
N ARG A 99 4.68 -5.80 15.59
CA ARG A 99 4.49 -7.24 15.39
C ARG A 99 5.50 -7.81 14.39
N ALA A 100 6.14 -8.89 14.76
CA ALA A 100 7.02 -9.65 13.86
C ALA A 100 6.19 -10.58 12.96
N CYS A 101 5.49 -10.02 11.97
CA CYS A 101 4.72 -10.79 10.98
C CYS A 101 4.93 -10.22 9.58
N ARG A 102 4.65 -11.03 8.56
CA ARG A 102 4.57 -10.54 7.19
C ARG A 102 3.17 -10.00 6.90
N LEU A 103 3.10 -9.01 6.03
CA LEU A 103 1.84 -8.55 5.47
C LEU A 103 1.63 -9.17 4.09
N GLY A 104 0.41 -9.62 3.84
CA GLY A 104 -0.04 -10.09 2.54
C GLY A 104 -1.18 -9.23 2.02
N LEU A 105 -1.47 -9.32 0.71
CA LEU A 105 -2.53 -8.56 0.07
C LEU A 105 -3.38 -9.46 -0.83
N ILE A 106 -4.70 -9.34 -0.70
CA ILE A 106 -5.67 -9.87 -1.67
C ILE A 106 -6.39 -8.64 -2.26
N PRO A 107 -6.10 -8.28 -3.53
CA PRO A 107 -6.53 -7.02 -4.14
C PRO A 107 -8.02 -7.05 -4.52
N LEU A 108 -8.89 -6.63 -3.62
CA LEU A 108 -10.33 -6.54 -3.87
C LEU A 108 -10.80 -5.11 -4.21
N GLY A 109 -9.99 -4.11 -3.90
CA GLY A 109 -10.31 -2.70 -4.13
C GLY A 109 -10.26 -2.27 -5.61
N THR A 110 -10.49 -1.00 -5.83
CA THR A 110 -10.55 -0.41 -7.19
C THR A 110 -9.15 -0.04 -7.72
N SER A 111 -8.27 0.47 -6.88
CA SER A 111 -6.94 0.98 -7.28
C SER A 111 -5.84 -0.03 -7.01
N ASN A 112 -5.77 -0.57 -5.78
CA ASN A 112 -4.79 -1.56 -5.34
C ASN A 112 -3.36 -1.18 -5.76
N VAL A 113 -2.96 0.03 -5.39
CA VAL A 113 -1.71 0.65 -5.87
C VAL A 113 -0.51 -0.17 -5.40
N LEU A 114 -0.48 -0.62 -4.12
CA LEU A 114 0.64 -1.43 -3.63
C LEU A 114 0.79 -2.75 -4.38
N CYS A 115 -0.32 -3.43 -4.69
CA CYS A 115 -0.26 -4.69 -5.46
C CYS A 115 0.34 -4.47 -6.85
N ARG A 116 0.09 -3.31 -7.46
CA ARG A 116 0.66 -2.92 -8.75
C ARG A 116 2.15 -2.58 -8.63
N GLU A 117 2.54 -1.82 -7.61
CA GLU A 117 3.95 -1.47 -7.33
C GLU A 117 4.81 -2.71 -7.13
N LEU A 118 4.27 -3.72 -6.44
CA LEU A 118 4.96 -4.98 -6.15
C LEU A 118 4.73 -6.05 -7.21
N ALA A 119 4.04 -5.73 -8.32
CA ALA A 119 3.72 -6.65 -9.41
C ALA A 119 3.12 -7.98 -8.91
N LEU A 120 2.25 -7.94 -7.89
CA LEU A 120 1.65 -9.14 -7.32
C LEU A 120 0.78 -9.86 -8.38
N PRO A 121 0.83 -11.22 -8.42
CA PRO A 121 0.06 -11.97 -9.37
C PRO A 121 -1.45 -11.81 -9.14
N THR A 122 -2.21 -11.74 -10.23
CA THR A 122 -3.67 -11.62 -10.18
C THR A 122 -4.39 -12.98 -10.24
N GLN A 123 -3.68 -14.05 -10.58
CA GLN A 123 -4.21 -15.41 -10.60
C GLN A 123 -4.32 -15.95 -9.18
N PRO A 124 -5.48 -16.50 -8.74
CA PRO A 124 -5.70 -16.95 -7.37
C PRO A 124 -4.66 -17.93 -6.85
N ASP A 125 -4.30 -18.96 -7.65
CA ASP A 125 -3.34 -19.98 -7.24
C ASP A 125 -1.92 -19.40 -7.07
N ARG A 126 -1.51 -18.52 -7.97
CA ARG A 126 -0.21 -17.84 -7.88
C ARG A 126 -0.15 -16.88 -6.67
N LEU A 127 -1.24 -16.14 -6.43
CA LEU A 127 -1.31 -15.27 -5.26
C LEU A 127 -1.28 -16.08 -3.96
N ALA A 128 -1.97 -17.21 -3.92
CA ALA A 128 -1.91 -18.11 -2.76
C ALA A 128 -0.49 -18.63 -2.52
N GLN A 129 0.29 -18.96 -3.58
CA GLN A 129 1.71 -19.33 -3.46
C GLN A 129 2.55 -18.20 -2.85
N VAL A 130 2.31 -16.95 -3.24
CA VAL A 130 2.96 -15.78 -2.65
C VAL A 130 2.65 -15.68 -1.16
N LEU A 131 1.38 -15.78 -0.78
CA LEU A 131 0.94 -15.62 0.61
C LEU A 131 1.41 -16.75 1.53
N ALA A 132 1.44 -17.99 1.02
CA ALA A 132 1.92 -19.17 1.73
C ALA A 132 3.46 -19.32 1.68
N GLY A 133 4.13 -18.69 0.70
CA GLY A 133 5.59 -18.74 0.51
C GLY A 133 6.34 -18.00 1.62
N ASP A 134 7.67 -17.92 1.50
CA ASP A 134 8.56 -17.23 2.44
C ASP A 134 9.20 -15.97 1.85
N SER A 135 9.01 -15.74 0.55
CA SER A 135 9.58 -14.58 -0.13
C SER A 135 8.91 -13.29 0.32
N GLU A 136 9.73 -12.30 0.66
CA GLU A 136 9.28 -11.03 1.17
C GLU A 136 10.17 -9.88 0.69
N VAL A 137 9.65 -8.68 0.73
CA VAL A 137 10.41 -7.43 0.62
C VAL A 137 10.27 -6.64 1.90
N VAL A 138 11.30 -5.89 2.23
CA VAL A 138 11.31 -4.97 3.37
C VAL A 138 11.05 -3.56 2.87
N LEU A 139 10.03 -2.91 3.42
CA LEU A 139 9.66 -1.53 3.11
C LEU A 139 9.68 -0.70 4.39
N HIS A 140 10.03 0.59 4.27
CA HIS A 140 9.89 1.56 5.34
C HIS A 140 8.66 2.42 5.08
N PRO A 141 7.59 2.30 5.89
CA PRO A 141 6.45 3.20 5.80
C PRO A 141 6.89 4.65 6.05
N ALA A 142 6.12 5.61 5.57
CA ALA A 142 6.22 6.97 6.07
C ALA A 142 5.23 7.18 7.23
N LEU A 143 5.53 8.16 8.07
CA LEU A 143 4.70 8.60 9.21
C LEU A 143 4.18 10.00 8.94
N ALA A 144 2.87 10.19 8.99
CA ALA A 144 2.25 11.51 9.01
C ALA A 144 1.66 11.76 10.41
N ASN A 145 2.28 12.63 11.20
CA ASN A 145 1.94 12.85 12.61
C ASN A 145 1.80 11.52 13.40
N GLY A 146 2.68 10.55 13.13
CA GLY A 146 2.73 9.26 13.82
C GLY A 146 1.88 8.15 13.19
N ARG A 147 1.04 8.42 12.19
CA ARG A 147 0.31 7.39 11.44
C ARG A 147 1.08 6.92 10.22
N ARG A 148 1.18 5.60 10.05
CA ARG A 148 1.87 4.96 8.91
C ARG A 148 1.08 5.10 7.62
N PHE A 149 1.81 5.32 6.53
CA PHE A 149 1.32 5.16 5.16
C PHE A 149 2.44 4.60 4.27
N LEU A 150 2.08 3.91 3.20
CA LEU A 150 3.04 3.26 2.29
C LEU A 150 3.12 3.92 0.92
N LEU A 151 2.05 4.55 0.46
CA LEU A 151 1.95 4.99 -0.92
C LEU A 151 2.16 6.50 -1.02
N MET A 152 1.27 7.27 -0.41
CA MET A 152 1.31 8.73 -0.55
C MET A 152 0.54 9.48 0.52
N CYS A 153 0.96 10.73 0.75
CA CYS A 153 0.20 11.75 1.46
C CYS A 153 -0.13 12.89 0.49
N GLY A 154 -1.41 13.21 0.32
CA GLY A 154 -1.88 14.30 -0.51
C GLY A 154 -2.34 15.49 0.33
N ILE A 155 -2.03 16.71 -0.14
CA ILE A 155 -2.36 18.00 0.49
C ILE A 155 -2.88 18.95 -0.57
N GLY A 156 -3.93 19.69 -0.23
CA GLY A 156 -4.60 20.61 -1.14
C GLY A 156 -5.58 19.89 -2.06
N PHE A 157 -5.48 20.08 -3.38
CA PHE A 157 -6.48 19.57 -4.33
C PHE A 157 -6.76 18.08 -4.18
N ASP A 158 -5.72 17.28 -4.04
CA ASP A 158 -5.85 15.83 -3.90
C ASP A 158 -6.62 15.46 -2.61
N ALA A 159 -6.25 16.04 -1.49
CA ALA A 159 -6.95 15.85 -0.22
C ALA A 159 -8.40 16.34 -0.27
N TRP A 160 -8.69 17.46 -0.95
CA TRP A 160 -10.08 17.93 -1.10
C TRP A 160 -10.93 16.97 -1.92
N VAL A 161 -10.36 16.37 -2.97
CA VAL A 161 -11.07 15.37 -3.77
C VAL A 161 -11.37 14.15 -2.90
N VAL A 162 -10.38 13.61 -2.20
CA VAL A 162 -10.54 12.42 -1.35
C VAL A 162 -11.55 12.69 -0.23
N ASN A 163 -11.44 13.83 0.49
CA ASN A 163 -12.34 14.20 1.57
C ASN A 163 -13.74 14.59 1.08
N GLY A 164 -13.87 15.05 -0.14
CA GLY A 164 -15.15 15.50 -0.73
C GLY A 164 -15.93 14.39 -1.45
N VAL A 165 -15.39 13.18 -1.56
CA VAL A 165 -16.10 12.07 -2.22
C VAL A 165 -17.23 11.57 -1.33
N ASP A 166 -18.45 11.67 -1.83
CA ASP A 166 -19.63 11.07 -1.21
C ASP A 166 -19.52 9.54 -1.27
N LEU A 167 -19.65 8.89 -0.11
CA LEU A 167 -19.52 7.44 0.02
C LEU A 167 -20.61 6.67 -0.73
N ASP A 168 -21.84 7.20 -0.76
CA ASP A 168 -22.94 6.57 -1.49
C ASP A 168 -22.76 6.71 -2.99
N LEU A 169 -22.24 7.86 -3.44
CA LEU A 169 -21.88 8.08 -4.82
C LEU A 169 -20.69 7.17 -5.22
N LYS A 170 -19.69 6.98 -4.34
CA LYS A 170 -18.58 6.05 -4.54
C LYS A 170 -19.08 4.61 -4.70
N ARG A 171 -20.06 4.19 -3.91
CA ARG A 171 -20.66 2.84 -4.01
C ARG A 171 -21.37 2.63 -5.35
N ARG A 172 -22.05 3.66 -5.89
CA ARG A 172 -22.81 3.59 -7.14
C ARG A 172 -21.96 3.75 -8.38
N LEU A 173 -21.11 4.75 -8.43
CA LEU A 173 -20.35 5.19 -9.59
C LEU A 173 -18.87 4.77 -9.58
N GLY A 174 -18.37 4.20 -8.49
CA GLY A 174 -16.96 3.82 -8.38
C GLY A 174 -16.01 4.98 -8.67
N LYS A 175 -15.17 4.86 -9.70
CA LYS A 175 -14.24 5.92 -10.12
C LYS A 175 -14.94 7.19 -10.63
N GLY A 176 -16.17 7.11 -11.11
CA GLY A 176 -16.94 8.27 -11.56
C GLY A 176 -17.23 9.27 -10.45
N ALA A 177 -17.38 8.82 -9.20
CA ALA A 177 -17.56 9.71 -8.06
C ALA A 177 -16.36 10.63 -7.84
N TYR A 178 -15.14 10.10 -8.01
CA TYR A 178 -13.92 10.90 -7.93
C TYR A 178 -13.84 11.94 -9.04
N LEU A 179 -14.19 11.59 -10.29
CA LEU A 179 -14.21 12.53 -11.41
C LEU A 179 -15.20 13.68 -11.18
N LEU A 180 -16.40 13.37 -10.67
CA LEU A 180 -17.40 14.41 -10.36
C LEU A 180 -16.92 15.32 -9.24
N THR A 181 -16.36 14.75 -8.16
CA THR A 181 -15.80 15.53 -7.05
C THR A 181 -14.63 16.38 -7.53
N MET A 182 -13.74 15.82 -8.35
CA MET A 182 -12.61 16.53 -8.95
C MET A 182 -13.10 17.76 -9.75
N ALA A 183 -14.10 17.59 -10.61
CA ALA A 183 -14.67 18.71 -11.38
C ALA A 183 -15.23 19.84 -10.47
N ARG A 184 -15.90 19.47 -9.37
CA ARG A 184 -16.40 20.43 -8.37
C ARG A 184 -15.24 21.14 -7.65
N MET A 185 -14.18 20.45 -7.30
CA MET A 185 -13.06 21.01 -6.53
C MET A 185 -12.15 21.91 -7.39
N VAL A 186 -12.06 21.71 -8.72
CA VAL A 186 -11.35 22.62 -9.62
C VAL A 186 -11.84 24.06 -9.44
N GLY A 187 -13.15 24.28 -9.23
CA GLY A 187 -13.72 25.61 -8.99
C GLY A 187 -13.18 26.33 -7.74
N ARG A 188 -12.71 25.59 -6.74
CA ARG A 188 -12.16 26.09 -5.47
C ARG A 188 -10.64 26.30 -5.52
N TYR A 189 -9.96 25.71 -6.51
CA TYR A 189 -8.50 25.78 -6.61
C TYR A 189 -7.99 27.21 -6.87
N GLY A 190 -6.83 27.53 -6.30
CA GLY A 190 -6.10 28.77 -6.54
C GLY A 190 -6.08 29.77 -5.39
N ARG A 191 -6.79 29.51 -4.30
CA ARG A 191 -6.84 30.38 -3.12
C ARG A 191 -5.87 29.98 -2.02
N GLN A 192 -5.60 28.69 -1.88
CA GLN A 192 -4.79 28.13 -0.80
C GLN A 192 -3.31 28.19 -1.13
N ARG A 193 -2.52 28.30 -0.08
CA ARG A 193 -1.06 28.30 -0.12
C ARG A 193 -0.55 27.41 1.03
N TYR A 194 0.30 26.47 0.66
CA TYR A 194 0.94 25.58 1.61
C TYR A 194 2.43 25.90 1.66
N ARG A 195 2.95 26.06 2.86
CA ARG A 195 4.39 26.20 3.08
C ARG A 195 4.95 24.81 3.34
N VAL A 196 5.88 24.40 2.50
CA VAL A 196 6.54 23.09 2.58
C VAL A 196 7.99 23.34 2.97
N ARG A 197 8.46 22.69 4.01
CA ARG A 197 9.86 22.70 4.43
C ARG A 197 10.38 21.27 4.39
N SER A 198 11.55 21.06 3.79
CA SER A 198 12.25 19.78 3.82
C SER A 198 13.74 20.04 3.72
N ASN A 199 14.50 19.45 4.61
CA ASN A 199 15.91 19.76 4.79
C ASN A 199 16.08 21.29 4.96
N ASP A 200 17.06 21.92 4.28
CA ASP A 200 17.27 23.38 4.29
C ASP A 200 16.46 24.13 3.23
N GLN A 201 15.51 23.47 2.58
CA GLN A 201 14.72 24.06 1.50
C GLN A 201 13.28 24.37 1.95
N GLN A 202 12.74 25.45 1.37
CA GLN A 202 11.36 25.85 1.60
C GLN A 202 10.69 26.25 0.29
N TRP A 203 9.43 25.83 0.15
CA TRP A 203 8.60 26.16 -1.01
C TRP A 203 7.22 26.65 -0.58
N GLN A 204 6.58 27.39 -1.48
CA GLN A 204 5.18 27.76 -1.36
C GLN A 204 4.41 27.22 -2.56
N VAL A 205 3.42 26.36 -2.30
CA VAL A 205 2.73 25.57 -3.33
C VAL A 205 1.22 25.65 -3.19
N GLY A 206 0.49 25.37 -4.28
CA GLY A 206 -0.97 25.30 -4.29
C GLY A 206 -1.51 23.90 -4.02
N SER A 207 -0.70 22.88 -4.22
CA SER A 207 -1.00 21.47 -3.90
C SER A 207 0.29 20.69 -3.89
N LEU A 208 0.29 19.56 -3.16
CA LEU A 208 1.46 18.73 -2.94
C LEU A 208 1.01 17.28 -2.81
N ILE A 209 1.77 16.38 -3.43
CA ILE A 209 1.72 14.94 -3.16
C ILE A 209 3.12 14.50 -2.72
N ILE A 210 3.21 13.90 -1.54
CA ILE A 210 4.42 13.29 -0.99
C ILE A 210 4.26 11.80 -1.17
N SER A 211 5.13 11.17 -1.96
CA SER A 211 4.91 9.81 -2.43
C SER A 211 6.15 8.93 -2.30
N HIS A 212 5.94 7.68 -1.88
CA HIS A 212 6.86 6.57 -2.08
C HIS A 212 6.56 5.84 -3.39
N ALA A 213 5.27 5.75 -3.76
CA ALA A 213 4.81 5.00 -4.92
C ALA A 213 5.01 5.77 -6.22
N ARG A 214 5.30 5.03 -7.30
CA ARG A 214 5.30 5.56 -8.67
C ARG A 214 3.89 5.81 -9.17
N HIS A 215 2.97 4.91 -8.79
CA HIS A 215 1.59 4.94 -9.28
C HIS A 215 0.67 5.77 -8.38
N TYR A 216 -0.32 6.38 -9.02
CA TYR A 216 -1.33 7.21 -8.39
C TYR A 216 -2.72 6.83 -8.92
N ALA A 217 -3.70 6.77 -8.02
CA ALA A 217 -5.11 6.47 -8.34
C ALA A 217 -5.30 5.21 -9.23
N GLY A 218 -4.42 4.24 -9.11
CA GLY A 218 -4.41 2.99 -9.86
C GLY A 218 -3.28 2.95 -10.91
N PRO A 219 -3.57 3.10 -12.23
CA PRO A 219 -2.56 2.88 -13.26
C PRO A 219 -1.73 4.13 -13.62
N PHE A 220 -2.09 5.31 -13.12
CA PHE A 220 -1.41 6.55 -13.49
C PHE A 220 -0.03 6.62 -12.85
N VAL A 221 0.96 7.10 -13.59
CA VAL A 221 2.31 7.32 -13.07
C VAL A 221 2.42 8.77 -12.60
N LEU A 222 2.56 8.95 -11.29
CA LEU A 222 2.75 10.26 -10.65
C LEU A 222 4.19 10.74 -10.84
N ASP A 223 5.13 9.91 -10.39
CA ASP A 223 6.57 10.15 -10.52
C ASP A 223 7.29 8.86 -10.92
N PRO A 224 7.88 8.80 -12.12
CA PRO A 224 8.59 7.61 -12.59
C PRO A 224 9.82 7.24 -11.75
N GLU A 225 10.39 8.20 -11.02
CA GLU A 225 11.61 8.00 -10.21
C GLU A 225 11.28 7.61 -8.76
N ALA A 226 10.01 7.66 -8.34
CA ALA A 226 9.60 7.22 -7.02
C ALA A 226 9.80 5.71 -6.85
N SER A 227 10.16 5.30 -5.65
CA SER A 227 10.37 3.88 -5.32
C SER A 227 10.02 3.61 -3.87
N LEU A 228 9.21 2.58 -3.62
CA LEU A 228 8.90 2.08 -2.27
C LEU A 228 10.15 1.67 -1.47
N PHE A 229 11.28 1.49 -2.16
CA PHE A 229 12.55 1.02 -1.58
C PHE A 229 13.55 2.16 -1.37
N ALA A 230 13.17 3.40 -1.68
CA ALA A 230 14.06 4.54 -1.50
C ALA A 230 14.10 4.99 -0.02
N PRO A 231 15.26 5.46 0.48
CA PRO A 231 15.39 6.02 1.82
C PRO A 231 14.89 7.50 1.88
N HIS A 232 14.04 7.90 0.96
CA HIS A 232 13.47 9.23 0.85
C HIS A 232 12.09 9.19 0.21
N LEU A 233 11.34 10.25 0.37
CA LEU A 233 10.05 10.49 -0.24
C LEU A 233 10.18 11.46 -1.41
N ASN A 234 9.39 11.24 -2.45
CA ASN A 234 9.30 12.13 -3.59
C ASN A 234 8.21 13.19 -3.33
N LEU A 235 8.56 14.45 -3.46
CA LEU A 235 7.65 15.58 -3.36
C LEU A 235 7.28 16.03 -4.78
N VAL A 236 6.00 15.94 -5.14
CA VAL A 236 5.46 16.47 -6.39
C VAL A 236 4.59 17.68 -6.06
N MET A 237 5.12 18.88 -6.32
CA MET A 237 4.60 20.16 -5.89
C MET A 237 4.03 20.97 -7.06
N LEU A 238 2.76 21.39 -6.97
CA LEU A 238 2.14 22.29 -7.95
C LEU A 238 2.36 23.75 -7.47
N GLU A 239 3.34 24.43 -8.07
CA GLU A 239 3.64 25.83 -7.78
C GLU A 239 2.60 26.78 -8.42
N ARG A 240 2.00 26.37 -9.54
CA ARG A 240 0.97 27.15 -10.21
C ARG A 240 -0.35 27.09 -9.44
N HIS A 241 -0.79 28.25 -8.97
CA HIS A 241 -2.04 28.38 -8.21
C HIS A 241 -3.26 28.67 -9.12
N THR A 242 -3.15 28.45 -10.43
CA THR A 242 -4.22 28.71 -11.38
C THR A 242 -4.99 27.44 -11.72
N ARG A 243 -6.29 27.59 -11.98
CA ARG A 243 -7.13 26.47 -12.44
C ARG A 243 -6.62 25.85 -13.73
N LEU A 244 -6.10 26.68 -14.66
CA LEU A 244 -5.51 26.20 -15.92
C LEU A 244 -4.26 25.35 -15.66
N GLY A 245 -3.40 25.75 -14.71
CA GLY A 245 -2.24 24.97 -14.29
C GLY A 245 -2.63 23.62 -13.70
N LEU A 246 -3.67 23.59 -12.86
CA LEU A 246 -4.22 22.34 -12.33
C LEU A 246 -4.80 21.47 -13.43
N LEU A 247 -5.60 22.03 -14.34
CA LEU A 247 -6.19 21.28 -15.46
C LEU A 247 -5.12 20.69 -16.37
N SER A 248 -4.05 21.45 -16.68
CA SER A 248 -2.93 20.92 -17.48
C SER A 248 -2.23 19.76 -16.78
N TYR A 249 -2.07 19.80 -15.45
CA TYR A 249 -1.53 18.72 -14.65
C TYR A 249 -2.43 17.46 -14.69
N LEU A 250 -3.74 17.63 -14.46
CA LEU A 250 -4.71 16.52 -14.48
C LEU A 250 -4.80 15.85 -15.86
N LEU A 251 -4.79 16.64 -16.95
CA LEU A 251 -4.81 16.11 -18.31
C LEU A 251 -3.51 15.40 -18.69
N ALA A 252 -2.40 15.77 -18.12
CA ALA A 252 -1.11 15.11 -18.36
C ALA A 252 -0.91 13.84 -17.52
N LEU A 253 -1.68 13.64 -16.44
CA LEU A 253 -1.53 12.49 -15.52
C LEU A 253 -1.63 11.13 -16.26
N PRO A 254 -2.58 10.89 -17.17
CA PRO A 254 -2.65 9.65 -17.92
C PRO A 254 -1.44 9.37 -18.82
N THR A 255 -0.70 10.41 -19.19
CA THR A 255 0.51 10.28 -20.04
C THR A 255 1.78 9.94 -19.25
N GLY A 256 1.73 9.94 -17.91
CA GLY A 256 2.89 9.79 -17.03
C GLY A 256 3.89 10.96 -17.11
N ARG A 257 3.48 12.10 -17.66
CA ARG A 257 4.34 13.28 -17.84
C ARG A 257 3.96 14.45 -16.93
N SER A 258 2.97 14.28 -16.06
CA SER A 258 2.46 15.34 -15.18
C SER A 258 3.55 15.96 -14.30
N SER A 259 4.46 15.17 -13.77
CA SER A 259 5.57 15.63 -12.92
C SER A 259 6.65 16.44 -13.67
N ARG A 260 6.63 16.45 -15.02
CA ARG A 260 7.58 17.17 -15.87
C ARG A 260 7.01 18.47 -16.43
N LEU A 261 5.78 18.84 -16.10
CA LEU A 261 5.16 20.05 -16.60
C LEU A 261 5.78 21.32 -16.00
N PRO A 262 5.84 22.43 -16.75
CA PRO A 262 6.21 23.73 -16.21
C PRO A 262 5.28 24.14 -15.05
N GLY A 263 5.87 24.51 -13.90
CA GLY A 263 5.13 24.83 -12.67
C GLY A 263 4.78 23.59 -11.82
N VAL A 264 5.32 22.44 -12.16
CA VAL A 264 5.42 21.27 -11.26
C VAL A 264 6.88 21.13 -10.86
N ARG A 265 7.14 21.24 -9.57
CA ARG A 265 8.47 21.04 -8.98
C ARG A 265 8.56 19.67 -8.35
N ARG A 266 9.70 19.03 -8.49
CA ARG A 266 10.06 17.79 -7.82
C ARG A 266 11.19 18.05 -6.83
N ALA A 267 11.13 17.40 -5.67
CA ALA A 267 12.20 17.39 -4.68
C ALA A 267 12.19 16.04 -3.95
N LEU A 268 13.24 15.78 -3.22
CA LEU A 268 13.38 14.61 -2.34
C LEU A 268 13.47 15.08 -0.89
N GLY A 269 12.88 14.33 0.04
CA GLY A 269 12.93 14.63 1.46
C GLY A 269 12.68 13.42 2.33
N SER A 270 13.26 13.41 3.53
CA SER A 270 13.04 12.38 4.55
C SER A 270 12.36 12.93 5.80
N HIS A 271 12.45 14.25 6.00
CA HIS A 271 11.78 15.00 7.06
C HIS A 271 11.09 16.21 6.44
N ILE A 272 9.77 16.17 6.37
CA ILE A 272 8.97 17.16 5.63
C ILE A 272 7.94 17.76 6.58
N HIS A 273 7.91 19.08 6.65
CA HIS A 273 6.90 19.80 7.44
C HIS A 273 6.04 20.66 6.52
N VAL A 274 4.72 20.53 6.65
CA VAL A 274 3.77 21.27 5.82
C VAL A 274 2.80 22.04 6.70
N GLU A 275 2.73 23.35 6.42
CA GLU A 275 1.82 24.29 7.05
C GLU A 275 0.84 24.87 6.02
N GLY A 276 -0.35 25.19 6.48
CA GLY A 276 -1.43 25.82 5.70
C GLY A 276 -2.48 26.42 6.62
N ALA A 277 -3.66 26.71 6.11
CA ALA A 277 -4.76 27.12 6.94
C ALA A 277 -5.13 26.01 7.93
N VAL A 278 -5.50 26.38 9.15
CA VAL A 278 -5.93 25.41 10.18
C VAL A 278 -7.16 24.67 9.71
N GLY A 279 -7.14 23.34 9.85
CA GLY A 279 -8.26 22.49 9.43
C GLY A 279 -8.23 22.08 7.94
N GLU A 280 -7.23 22.50 7.17
CA GLU A 280 -7.04 21.97 5.81
C GLU A 280 -6.80 20.47 5.85
N PRO A 281 -7.60 19.67 5.11
CA PRO A 281 -7.54 18.23 5.18
C PRO A 281 -6.26 17.67 4.52
N ILE A 282 -5.83 16.51 5.00
CA ILE A 282 -4.86 15.66 4.33
C ILE A 282 -5.49 14.32 3.97
N GLN A 283 -4.89 13.60 3.04
CA GLN A 283 -5.21 12.21 2.75
C GLN A 283 -3.97 11.34 2.89
N LEU A 284 -4.13 10.09 3.33
CA LEU A 284 -3.09 9.07 3.34
C LEU A 284 -3.59 7.84 2.57
N ASP A 285 -2.80 7.38 1.59
CA ASP A 285 -3.07 6.18 0.78
C ASP A 285 -4.46 6.17 0.11
N GLY A 286 -5.04 7.37 -0.14
CA GLY A 286 -6.35 7.54 -0.76
C GLY A 286 -7.53 7.59 0.21
N ASP A 287 -7.29 7.66 1.52
CA ASP A 287 -8.31 7.84 2.55
C ASP A 287 -8.15 9.17 3.31
N PRO A 288 -9.25 9.80 3.75
CA PRO A 288 -9.20 11.00 4.57
C PRO A 288 -8.44 10.77 5.86
N HIS A 289 -7.52 11.67 6.22
CA HIS A 289 -6.78 11.51 7.47
C HIS A 289 -6.28 12.84 8.06
N GLY A 290 -6.93 13.34 9.08
CA GLY A 290 -6.48 14.51 9.83
C GLY A 290 -6.37 15.78 8.99
N CYS A 291 -5.67 16.76 9.54
CA CYS A 291 -5.53 18.11 8.98
C CYS A 291 -4.12 18.66 9.18
N LEU A 292 -3.82 19.77 8.50
CA LEU A 292 -2.60 20.54 8.69
C LEU A 292 -2.58 21.22 10.09
N PRO A 293 -1.37 21.43 10.67
CA PRO A 293 -0.06 21.14 10.12
C PRO A 293 0.30 19.65 10.19
N VAL A 294 1.16 19.19 9.28
CA VAL A 294 1.63 17.81 9.28
C VAL A 294 3.14 17.73 9.18
N THR A 295 3.73 16.84 9.98
CA THR A 295 5.14 16.45 9.87
C THR A 295 5.20 15.03 9.33
N ILE A 296 5.98 14.83 8.29
CA ILE A 296 6.15 13.55 7.62
C ILE A 296 7.60 13.12 7.71
N THR A 297 7.81 11.88 8.16
CA THR A 297 9.13 11.24 8.30
C THR A 297 9.05 9.81 7.81
N LEU A 298 10.19 9.17 7.61
CA LEU A 298 10.24 7.72 7.44
C LEU A 298 10.11 7.02 8.79
N ASP A 299 9.40 5.89 8.82
CA ASP A 299 9.33 5.06 10.01
C ASP A 299 10.62 4.21 10.10
N PRO A 300 11.37 4.28 11.22
CA PRO A 300 12.53 3.42 11.41
C PRO A 300 12.15 1.93 11.52
N GLU A 301 10.90 1.62 11.91
CA GLU A 301 10.41 0.26 12.00
C GLU A 301 9.90 -0.23 10.63
N PRO A 302 10.60 -1.17 9.98
CA PRO A 302 10.21 -1.67 8.68
C PRO A 302 8.99 -2.58 8.73
N VAL A 303 8.38 -2.80 7.58
CA VAL A 303 7.36 -3.82 7.37
C VAL A 303 7.82 -4.82 6.31
N ARG A 304 7.45 -6.09 6.50
CA ARG A 304 7.76 -7.17 5.58
C ARG A 304 6.52 -7.51 4.78
N ILE A 305 6.61 -7.44 3.46
CA ILE A 305 5.48 -7.68 2.56
C ILE A 305 5.77 -8.93 1.74
N ALA A 306 4.82 -9.87 1.72
CA ALA A 306 4.90 -11.08 0.91
C ALA A 306 4.89 -10.73 -0.59
N VAL A 307 5.85 -11.27 -1.35
CA VAL A 307 5.97 -11.08 -2.79
C VAL A 307 6.26 -12.40 -3.50
N ASP A 308 6.14 -12.40 -4.84
CA ASP A 308 6.55 -13.58 -5.64
C ASP A 308 8.07 -13.83 -5.46
N ALA A 309 8.45 -15.10 -5.42
CA ALA A 309 9.87 -15.50 -5.30
C ALA A 309 10.74 -14.95 -6.45
N THR A 310 10.13 -14.64 -7.59
CA THR A 310 10.81 -14.04 -8.75
C THR A 310 10.89 -12.51 -8.68
N HIS A 311 10.36 -11.89 -7.61
CA HIS A 311 10.44 -10.44 -7.47
C HIS A 311 11.91 -10.00 -7.35
N PRO A 312 12.36 -9.00 -8.12
CA PRO A 312 13.78 -8.62 -8.18
C PRO A 312 14.44 -8.29 -6.85
N ARG A 313 13.63 -7.95 -5.84
CA ARG A 313 14.08 -7.61 -4.49
C ARG A 313 13.62 -8.59 -3.41
N SER A 314 13.16 -9.79 -3.78
CA SER A 314 12.67 -10.81 -2.83
C SER A 314 13.76 -11.39 -1.91
N HIS A 315 15.04 -11.08 -2.18
CA HIS A 315 16.19 -11.54 -1.39
C HIS A 315 17.18 -10.42 -1.10
N THR A 316 16.80 -9.16 -1.24
CA THR A 316 17.74 -8.05 -1.21
C THR A 316 17.89 -7.44 0.18
N ASP A 317 19.08 -7.62 0.64
CA ASP A 317 20.04 -6.61 1.13
C ASP A 317 19.50 -5.51 2.04
N GLN A 318 19.82 -5.74 3.32
CA GLN A 318 19.77 -4.79 4.44
C GLN A 318 20.83 -3.67 4.31
N HIS A 319 21.48 -3.49 3.13
CA HIS A 319 22.61 -2.55 2.99
C HIS A 319 22.28 -1.06 3.01
N TRP A 320 21.00 -0.67 2.92
CA TRP A 320 20.68 0.76 2.93
C TRP A 320 20.53 1.37 4.34
N MET A 321 20.43 0.56 5.41
CA MET A 321 20.43 1.06 6.80
C MET A 321 21.73 1.74 7.23
N GLN A 322 22.80 1.67 6.42
CA GLN A 322 24.08 2.33 6.69
C GLN A 322 24.20 3.73 6.06
N ALA A 323 23.15 4.21 5.37
CA ALA A 323 23.15 5.49 4.66
C ALA A 323 22.21 6.56 5.28
N ILE A 324 21.68 6.32 6.50
CA ILE A 324 20.89 7.31 7.25
C ILE A 324 21.74 7.89 8.38
#